data_83b82b0b530a15a2b6784b2c84681792
#
_entry.id   83b82b0b530a15a2b6784b2c84681792
#
_cell.length_a   1.000
_cell.length_b   1.000
_cell.length_c   1.000
_cell.angle_alpha   90.00
_cell.angle_beta   90.00
_cell.angle_gamma   90.00
#
_symmetry.space_group_name_H-M   'P 1'
#
loop_
_entity.id
_entity.type
_entity.pdbx_description
1 polymer ?
#
loop_
_entity_poly.entity_id
_entity_poly.type
_entity_poly.pdbx_seq_one_letter_code
_entity_poly.pdbx_strand_id
1 'polypeptide(L)'
;MPAVLETVEQVRRIDVDQYKYGFVTDIESDKAPKGLSEDTVRFISAKKSEPQWMLDWRLEAYKRWLTMREPTWARVDYPKIDYQNAYYYSAPKKKALASLDEVDPEILKTYEKLGIPLREQEILAGVVRPEGERRVAVDAVFDSVSVATTFKEELKKAGVIFMPMSEAVREHPELVEKYLGSVVPTSDNFFATLNSAVFSDGSFVYVPPGVRCPMELSTYFRINEANTGQFERTLIIADKGAYVSYLEGCTAPMRDENQLHAAVVELVAHDDAEIKYSTVQNWYPGDADGKGGIFNFVTKRGDCRGARSKISWTQVETGSAITWKYPSCILRGDNSRGEFYSIAISNGRQQVDSGTKMLHLGKNTTSRIISKGIAAGKSNNTYRGLVTAHRKAANARNFTNCDSLLIGDQCGAHTVPYIEAKNASTVFEHEASTSKISEDMLFYCRQRGMSAEEATALVVNGFVKDVLQQLPMEFAVEAQKLISISLEGSVG
;
A
#
# COMPACT_ATOMS: atom_id res chain seq x y z
N MET A 1 -1.24 31.93 7.45
CA MET A 1 -1.13 32.35 6.04
C MET A 1 0.29 32.27 5.45
N PRO A 2 1.44 32.56 6.12
CA PRO A 2 2.76 32.36 5.55
C PRO A 2 3.10 30.90 5.24
N ALA A 3 2.79 29.97 6.16
CA ALA A 3 3.10 28.54 5.99
C ALA A 3 2.39 27.87 4.80
N VAL A 4 1.15 28.27 4.50
CA VAL A 4 0.38 27.74 3.36
C VAL A 4 0.97 28.22 2.02
N LEU A 5 1.48 29.43 1.96
CA LEU A 5 2.14 29.98 0.79
C LEU A 5 3.50 29.32 0.52
N GLU A 6 4.26 29.02 1.58
CA GLU A 6 5.53 28.29 1.49
C GLU A 6 5.33 26.86 0.97
N THR A 7 4.30 26.17 1.44
CA THR A 7 3.95 24.80 0.97
C THR A 7 3.51 24.81 -0.50
N VAL A 8 2.74 25.82 -0.93
CA VAL A 8 2.32 25.96 -2.34
C VAL A 8 3.52 26.29 -3.25
N GLU A 9 4.48 27.09 -2.79
CA GLU A 9 5.71 27.37 -3.56
C GLU A 9 6.64 26.15 -3.62
N GLN A 10 6.74 25.34 -2.54
CA GLN A 10 7.50 24.10 -2.54
C GLN A 10 6.91 23.08 -3.51
N VAL A 11 5.57 22.93 -3.53
CA VAL A 11 4.87 22.06 -4.51
C VAL A 11 5.11 22.51 -5.96
N ARG A 12 5.21 23.80 -6.23
CA ARG A 12 5.50 24.33 -7.57
C ARG A 12 6.95 24.10 -8.04
N ARG A 13 7.89 23.87 -7.11
CA ARG A 13 9.32 23.64 -7.42
C ARG A 13 9.67 22.19 -7.72
N ILE A 14 8.76 21.24 -7.47
CA ILE A 14 8.99 19.83 -7.81
C ILE A 14 8.89 19.69 -9.34
N ASP A 15 9.96 19.21 -9.95
CA ASP A 15 9.98 18.93 -11.38
C ASP A 15 8.99 17.80 -11.71
N VAL A 16 7.86 18.19 -12.32
CA VAL A 16 6.74 17.29 -12.61
C VAL A 16 7.16 16.18 -13.57
N ASP A 17 8.05 16.49 -14.53
CA ASP A 17 8.50 15.53 -15.54
C ASP A 17 9.39 14.43 -14.91
N GLN A 18 10.27 14.79 -13.98
CA GLN A 18 11.06 13.81 -13.25
C GLN A 18 10.21 12.92 -12.33
N TYR A 19 9.18 13.49 -11.70
CA TYR A 19 8.26 12.74 -10.84
C TYR A 19 7.35 11.81 -11.65
N LYS A 20 6.93 12.23 -12.85
CA LYS A 20 6.05 11.49 -13.75
C LYS A 20 6.69 10.21 -14.31
N TYR A 21 7.95 10.26 -14.69
CA TYR A 21 8.62 9.16 -15.42
C TYR A 21 9.54 8.31 -14.54
N GLY A 22 9.71 8.67 -13.28
CA GLY A 22 10.65 8.02 -12.37
C GLY A 22 12.11 8.21 -12.82
N PHE A 23 13.03 7.68 -12.05
CA PHE A 23 14.47 7.71 -12.36
C PHE A 23 15.11 6.43 -11.86
N VAL A 24 16.24 6.04 -12.45
CA VAL A 24 17.07 4.91 -12.02
C VAL A 24 18.25 5.46 -11.23
N THR A 25 18.52 4.86 -10.06
CA THR A 25 19.72 5.16 -9.28
C THR A 25 20.79 4.17 -9.66
N ASP A 26 21.96 4.63 -10.10
CA ASP A 26 23.07 3.78 -10.50
C ASP A 26 23.84 3.31 -9.25
N ILE A 27 23.40 2.19 -8.69
CA ILE A 27 24.01 1.56 -7.52
C ILE A 27 24.31 0.10 -7.83
N GLU A 28 25.56 -0.31 -7.57
CA GLU A 28 25.98 -1.70 -7.71
C GLU A 28 25.25 -2.61 -6.71
N SER A 29 24.53 -3.61 -7.21
CA SER A 29 23.69 -4.51 -6.40
C SER A 29 24.27 -5.92 -6.28
N ASP A 30 24.09 -6.54 -5.12
CA ASP A 30 24.31 -7.97 -4.85
C ASP A 30 22.98 -8.70 -5.10
N LYS A 31 22.95 -9.63 -6.06
CA LYS A 31 21.73 -10.31 -6.50
C LYS A 31 21.78 -11.81 -6.24
N ALA A 32 20.65 -12.40 -5.88
CA ALA A 32 20.49 -13.85 -5.97
C ALA A 32 20.57 -14.31 -7.43
N PRO A 33 20.92 -15.58 -7.69
CA PRO A 33 20.71 -16.17 -9.01
C PRO A 33 19.24 -16.01 -9.47
N LYS A 34 19.01 -15.89 -10.78
CA LYS A 34 17.67 -15.86 -11.34
C LYS A 34 16.92 -17.16 -11.06
N GLY A 35 15.62 -17.02 -10.87
CA GLY A 35 14.69 -18.12 -10.73
C GLY A 35 14.33 -18.45 -9.29
N LEU A 36 13.16 -19.08 -9.15
CA LEU A 36 12.61 -19.50 -7.87
C LEU A 36 12.91 -20.97 -7.63
N SER A 37 13.72 -21.24 -6.62
CA SER A 37 14.12 -22.58 -6.21
C SER A 37 14.27 -22.67 -4.69
N GLU A 38 14.46 -23.86 -4.16
CA GLU A 38 14.79 -24.04 -2.73
C GLU A 38 16.12 -23.35 -2.39
N ASP A 39 17.09 -23.37 -3.29
CA ASP A 39 18.39 -22.70 -3.10
C ASP A 39 18.23 -21.17 -3.03
N THR A 40 17.32 -20.60 -3.84
CA THR A 40 16.98 -19.17 -3.78
C THR A 40 16.40 -18.81 -2.41
N VAL A 41 15.49 -19.63 -1.87
CA VAL A 41 14.89 -19.43 -0.55
C VAL A 41 15.95 -19.51 0.56
N ARG A 42 16.84 -20.51 0.50
CA ARG A 42 17.98 -20.66 1.44
C ARG A 42 18.96 -19.50 1.34
N PHE A 43 19.22 -19.02 0.14
CA PHE A 43 20.08 -17.85 -0.10
C PHE A 43 19.54 -16.60 0.59
N ILE A 44 18.24 -16.30 0.42
CA ILE A 44 17.56 -15.16 1.06
C ILE A 44 17.69 -15.26 2.59
N SER A 45 17.35 -16.41 3.16
CA SER A 45 17.42 -16.65 4.59
C SER A 45 18.83 -16.47 5.15
N ALA A 46 19.84 -16.99 4.44
CA ALA A 46 21.24 -16.84 4.82
C ALA A 46 21.71 -15.38 4.77
N LYS A 47 21.33 -14.62 3.71
CA LYS A 47 21.65 -13.18 3.57
C LYS A 47 21.03 -12.34 4.70
N LYS A 48 19.85 -12.70 5.19
CA LYS A 48 19.17 -12.04 6.29
C LYS A 48 19.59 -12.57 7.66
N SER A 49 20.47 -13.58 7.72
CA SER A 49 20.91 -14.24 8.98
C SER A 49 19.74 -14.70 9.83
N GLU A 50 18.75 -15.31 9.19
CA GLU A 50 17.52 -15.76 9.84
C GLU A 50 17.74 -17.00 10.72
N PRO A 51 16.99 -17.14 11.82
CA PRO A 51 16.99 -18.36 12.62
C PRO A 51 16.36 -19.53 11.85
N GLN A 52 16.65 -20.77 12.27
CA GLN A 52 16.23 -21.99 11.57
C GLN A 52 14.70 -22.09 11.41
N TRP A 53 13.92 -21.68 12.42
CA TRP A 53 12.46 -21.71 12.34
C TRP A 53 11.91 -20.86 11.19
N MET A 54 12.56 -19.72 10.90
CA MET A 54 12.15 -18.83 9.80
C MET A 54 12.46 -19.45 8.44
N LEU A 55 13.63 -20.09 8.30
CA LEU A 55 13.96 -20.84 7.10
C LEU A 55 12.96 -22.00 6.86
N ASP A 56 12.62 -22.74 7.91
CA ASP A 56 11.67 -23.87 7.82
C ASP A 56 10.29 -23.38 7.38
N TRP A 57 9.84 -22.24 7.92
CA TRP A 57 8.58 -21.59 7.54
C TRP A 57 8.57 -21.17 6.06
N ARG A 58 9.67 -20.61 5.55
CA ARG A 58 9.84 -20.24 4.14
C ARG A 58 9.80 -21.46 3.22
N LEU A 59 10.51 -22.51 3.60
CA LEU A 59 10.57 -23.74 2.82
C LEU A 59 9.21 -24.46 2.77
N GLU A 60 8.45 -24.43 3.85
CA GLU A 60 7.08 -24.92 3.86
C GLU A 60 6.21 -24.10 2.89
N ALA A 61 6.30 -22.78 2.92
CA ALA A 61 5.59 -21.91 2.00
C ALA A 61 5.98 -22.20 0.53
N TYR A 62 7.26 -22.36 0.24
CA TYR A 62 7.74 -22.71 -1.10
C TYR A 62 7.18 -24.05 -1.60
N LYS A 63 7.25 -25.11 -0.78
CA LYS A 63 6.69 -26.43 -1.11
C LYS A 63 5.19 -26.34 -1.38
N ARG A 64 4.45 -25.57 -0.58
CA ARG A 64 3.01 -25.33 -0.79
C ARG A 64 2.77 -24.60 -2.10
N TRP A 65 3.52 -23.54 -2.38
CA TRP A 65 3.39 -22.75 -3.61
C TRP A 65 3.54 -23.62 -4.88
N LEU A 66 4.46 -24.57 -4.88
CA LEU A 66 4.64 -25.50 -6.00
C LEU A 66 3.38 -26.35 -6.31
N THR A 67 2.49 -26.52 -5.33
CA THR A 67 1.22 -27.25 -5.50
C THR A 67 0.04 -26.37 -5.88
N MET A 68 0.21 -25.05 -5.80
CA MET A 68 -0.86 -24.09 -6.08
C MET A 68 -0.94 -23.75 -7.56
N ARG A 69 -2.11 -23.26 -7.96
CA ARG A 69 -2.31 -22.69 -9.30
C ARG A 69 -2.50 -21.19 -9.19
N GLU A 70 -1.93 -20.46 -10.12
CA GLU A 70 -2.17 -19.04 -10.27
C GLU A 70 -3.66 -18.80 -10.49
N PRO A 71 -4.31 -17.91 -9.73
CA PRO A 71 -5.74 -17.68 -9.83
C PRO A 71 -6.09 -16.90 -11.10
N THR A 72 -7.27 -17.16 -11.66
CA THR A 72 -7.74 -16.57 -12.93
C THR A 72 -9.10 -15.88 -12.80
N TRP A 73 -9.58 -15.66 -11.58
CA TRP A 73 -10.94 -15.15 -11.34
C TRP A 73 -11.04 -13.61 -11.36
N ALA A 74 -9.94 -12.89 -11.24
CA ALA A 74 -9.95 -11.43 -11.31
C ALA A 74 -10.21 -10.96 -12.75
N ARG A 75 -10.80 -9.78 -12.87
CA ARG A 75 -11.10 -9.16 -14.16
C ARG A 75 -9.88 -8.37 -14.67
N VAL A 76 -8.78 -9.05 -14.80
CA VAL A 76 -7.52 -8.55 -15.36
C VAL A 76 -6.94 -9.57 -16.32
N ASP A 77 -6.35 -9.09 -17.39
CA ASP A 77 -5.67 -9.92 -18.39
C ASP A 77 -4.21 -9.44 -18.50
N TYR A 78 -3.28 -10.36 -18.28
CA TYR A 78 -1.84 -10.09 -18.31
C TYR A 78 -1.07 -11.29 -18.87
N PRO A 79 0.10 -11.07 -19.48
CA PRO A 79 0.94 -12.14 -19.97
C PRO A 79 1.38 -13.05 -18.83
N LYS A 80 1.50 -14.36 -19.14
CA LYS A 80 1.96 -15.35 -18.17
C LYS A 80 3.29 -14.92 -17.54
N ILE A 81 3.33 -14.92 -16.23
CA ILE A 81 4.54 -14.56 -15.46
C ILE A 81 5.53 -15.73 -15.55
N ASP A 82 6.76 -15.43 -15.94
CA ASP A 82 7.87 -16.38 -15.89
C ASP A 82 8.62 -16.23 -14.55
N TYR A 83 8.22 -17.02 -13.58
CA TYR A 83 8.82 -17.04 -12.24
C TYR A 83 10.28 -17.51 -12.24
N GLN A 84 10.79 -18.08 -13.33
CA GLN A 84 12.19 -18.50 -13.46
C GLN A 84 13.08 -17.40 -14.07
N ASN A 85 12.47 -16.35 -14.63
CA ASN A 85 13.21 -15.23 -15.23
C ASN A 85 13.19 -13.96 -14.34
N ALA A 86 13.00 -14.09 -13.03
CA ALA A 86 12.99 -12.99 -12.09
C ALA A 86 14.09 -13.15 -11.02
N TYR A 87 14.56 -12.02 -10.49
CA TYR A 87 15.39 -11.98 -9.28
C TYR A 87 14.47 -11.82 -8.07
N TYR A 88 14.69 -12.62 -7.03
CA TYR A 88 13.93 -12.63 -5.78
C TYR A 88 14.64 -11.92 -4.64
N TYR A 89 15.87 -11.49 -4.88
CA TYR A 89 16.66 -10.70 -3.94
C TYR A 89 17.63 -9.81 -4.70
N SER A 90 17.65 -8.55 -4.34
CA SER A 90 18.63 -7.56 -4.77
C SER A 90 18.90 -6.60 -3.61
N ALA A 91 20.16 -6.30 -3.34
CA ALA A 91 20.53 -5.37 -2.28
C ALA A 91 21.71 -4.50 -2.73
N PRO A 92 21.75 -3.20 -2.36
CA PRO A 92 22.94 -2.38 -2.55
C PRO A 92 24.17 -3.04 -1.91
N LYS A 93 25.32 -3.05 -2.59
CA LYS A 93 26.55 -3.68 -2.07
C LYS A 93 27.11 -2.99 -0.81
N LYS A 94 26.73 -1.74 -0.53
CA LYS A 94 27.12 -1.00 0.66
C LYS A 94 26.21 -1.35 1.84
N LYS A 95 26.82 -1.49 3.05
CA LYS A 95 26.08 -1.76 4.29
C LYS A 95 25.06 -0.65 4.60
N ALA A 96 23.93 -1.02 5.26
CA ALA A 96 23.06 -0.07 5.92
C ALA A 96 23.87 0.82 6.87
N LEU A 97 23.67 2.13 6.78
CA LEU A 97 24.44 3.12 7.53
C LEU A 97 23.63 3.58 8.74
N ALA A 98 24.29 3.88 9.84
CA ALA A 98 23.65 4.25 11.09
C ALA A 98 23.16 5.72 11.10
N SER A 99 23.60 6.54 10.14
CA SER A 99 23.29 7.96 10.00
C SER A 99 23.21 8.35 8.53
N LEU A 100 22.41 9.36 8.23
CA LEU A 100 22.29 9.92 6.88
C LEU A 100 23.55 10.65 6.39
N ASP A 101 24.37 11.15 7.30
CA ASP A 101 25.66 11.73 6.94
C ASP A 101 26.62 10.70 6.34
N GLU A 102 26.32 9.40 6.54
CA GLU A 102 27.03 8.28 5.98
C GLU A 102 26.36 7.71 4.72
N VAL A 103 25.16 8.19 4.36
CA VAL A 103 24.41 7.76 3.18
C VAL A 103 25.10 8.29 1.92
N ASP A 104 25.20 7.44 0.91
CA ASP A 104 25.71 7.85 -0.40
C ASP A 104 24.94 9.06 -0.92
N PRO A 105 25.62 10.15 -1.33
CA PRO A 105 24.97 11.35 -1.88
C PRO A 105 24.00 11.06 -3.03
N GLU A 106 24.19 10.00 -3.80
CA GLU A 106 23.29 9.54 -4.85
C GLU A 106 21.94 9.02 -4.26
N ILE A 107 21.98 8.38 -3.10
CA ILE A 107 20.76 7.94 -2.39
C ILE A 107 20.01 9.14 -1.84
N LEU A 108 20.70 10.14 -1.28
CA LEU A 108 20.08 11.39 -0.81
C LEU A 108 19.44 12.14 -1.97
N LYS A 109 20.13 12.29 -3.10
CA LYS A 109 19.53 12.84 -4.32
C LYS A 109 18.33 12.02 -4.82
N THR A 110 18.34 10.72 -4.57
CA THR A 110 17.22 9.85 -4.87
C THR A 110 16.01 10.18 -4.02
N TYR A 111 16.19 10.44 -2.72
CA TYR A 111 15.12 10.89 -1.83
C TYR A 111 14.57 12.27 -2.22
N GLU A 112 15.44 13.21 -2.63
CA GLU A 112 15.02 14.51 -3.18
C GLU A 112 14.16 14.32 -4.43
N LYS A 113 14.59 13.49 -5.37
CA LYS A 113 13.87 13.21 -6.61
C LYS A 113 12.57 12.42 -6.40
N LEU A 114 12.49 11.61 -5.35
CA LEU A 114 11.26 10.89 -4.95
C LEU A 114 10.19 11.84 -4.41
N GLY A 115 10.55 13.12 -4.19
CA GLY A 115 9.64 14.07 -3.57
C GLY A 115 9.35 13.70 -2.13
N ILE A 116 10.24 12.93 -1.47
CA ILE A 116 10.21 12.80 -0.02
C ILE A 116 10.26 14.23 0.49
N PRO A 117 9.27 14.70 1.24
CA PRO A 117 9.19 16.09 1.61
C PRO A 117 10.51 16.58 2.22
N LEU A 118 10.99 17.75 1.84
CA LEU A 118 12.23 18.34 2.40
C LEU A 118 12.25 18.28 3.92
N ARG A 119 11.08 18.31 4.53
CA ARG A 119 10.85 18.15 5.94
C ARG A 119 11.19 16.75 6.46
N GLU A 120 10.90 15.71 5.71
CA GLU A 120 11.31 14.34 6.02
C GLU A 120 12.80 14.15 5.77
N GLN A 121 13.38 14.82 4.75
CA GLN A 121 14.81 14.85 4.51
C GLN A 121 15.55 15.58 5.66
N GLU A 122 15.01 16.70 6.17
CA GLU A 122 15.58 17.40 7.34
C GLU A 122 15.50 16.54 8.61
N ILE A 123 14.41 15.82 8.81
CA ILE A 123 14.24 14.86 9.90
C ILE A 123 15.22 13.70 9.74
N LEU A 124 15.34 13.19 8.52
CA LEU A 124 16.34 12.21 8.13
C LEU A 124 17.77 12.76 8.35
N ALA A 125 18.00 14.04 8.17
CA ALA A 125 19.28 14.72 8.44
C ALA A 125 19.49 15.10 9.93
N GLY A 126 18.61 14.68 10.84
CA GLY A 126 18.78 14.96 12.29
C GLY A 126 18.47 16.40 12.72
N VAL A 127 17.81 17.20 11.89
CA VAL A 127 17.45 18.59 12.20
C VAL A 127 16.33 18.64 13.23
N VAL A 128 16.62 19.14 14.43
CA VAL A 128 15.65 19.31 15.54
C VAL A 128 14.85 20.59 15.33
N ARG A 129 13.53 20.51 15.20
CA ARG A 129 12.60 21.65 15.16
C ARG A 129 11.83 21.84 16.47
N PRO A 130 11.24 23.03 16.72
CA PRO A 130 10.54 23.35 17.96
C PRO A 130 9.32 22.46 18.24
N GLU A 131 9.00 22.28 19.54
CA GLU A 131 7.84 21.51 20.02
C GLU A 131 6.51 22.01 19.43
N GLY A 132 5.69 21.08 18.92
CA GLY A 132 4.31 21.34 18.47
C GLY A 132 3.98 20.88 17.05
N GLU A 133 4.94 20.41 16.25
CA GLU A 133 4.70 19.90 14.90
C GLU A 133 4.51 18.37 14.91
N ARG A 134 3.59 17.86 14.07
CA ARG A 134 3.44 16.42 13.86
C ARG A 134 4.76 15.85 13.32
N ARG A 135 5.22 14.77 13.94
CA ARG A 135 6.45 14.06 13.56
C ARG A 135 6.09 12.77 12.88
N VAL A 136 6.87 12.40 11.87
CA VAL A 136 6.74 11.11 11.15
C VAL A 136 8.05 10.37 11.31
N ALA A 137 7.98 9.11 11.79
CA ALA A 137 9.13 8.24 11.77
C ALA A 137 9.13 7.50 10.42
N VAL A 138 10.26 7.52 9.74
CA VAL A 138 10.41 7.01 8.38
C VAL A 138 11.39 5.84 8.35
N ASP A 139 11.00 4.78 7.65
CA ASP A 139 11.89 3.69 7.21
C ASP A 139 11.96 3.71 5.68
N ALA A 140 13.15 3.61 5.13
CA ALA A 140 13.37 3.61 3.69
C ALA A 140 13.90 2.25 3.24
N VAL A 141 13.14 1.56 2.40
CA VAL A 141 13.49 0.25 1.84
C VAL A 141 13.82 0.40 0.36
N PHE A 142 15.02 -0.03 0.00
CA PHE A 142 15.53 0.01 -1.35
C PHE A 142 15.75 -1.42 -1.86
N ASP A 143 14.98 -1.82 -2.89
CA ASP A 143 14.89 -3.22 -3.35
C ASP A 143 14.57 -4.16 -2.18
N SER A 144 15.54 -4.95 -1.73
CA SER A 144 15.34 -5.99 -0.72
C SER A 144 15.86 -5.63 0.68
N VAL A 145 16.28 -4.38 0.94
CA VAL A 145 16.95 -3.99 2.19
C VAL A 145 16.49 -2.63 2.70
N SER A 146 16.19 -2.54 4.01
CA SER A 146 16.06 -1.25 4.69
C SER A 146 17.42 -0.56 4.77
N VAL A 147 17.48 0.68 4.32
CA VAL A 147 18.72 1.48 4.26
C VAL A 147 18.78 2.54 5.36
N ALA A 148 17.65 2.96 5.91
CA ALA A 148 17.61 3.92 7.01
C ALA A 148 16.28 3.87 7.77
N THR A 149 16.32 3.96 9.11
CA THR A 149 15.14 4.11 9.97
C THR A 149 15.35 5.24 10.95
N THR A 150 14.41 6.18 11.04
CA THR A 150 14.50 7.37 11.88
C THR A 150 13.78 7.20 13.22
N PHE A 151 14.12 8.03 14.23
CA PHE A 151 13.45 8.10 15.54
C PHE A 151 13.39 6.79 16.35
N LYS A 152 14.23 5.78 16.06
CA LYS A 152 14.26 4.51 16.78
C LYS A 152 14.32 4.69 18.30
N GLU A 153 15.18 5.59 18.81
CA GLU A 153 15.37 5.82 20.25
C GLU A 153 14.16 6.53 20.90
N GLU A 154 13.49 7.41 20.20
CA GLU A 154 12.30 8.13 20.72
C GLU A 154 11.11 7.17 20.81
N LEU A 155 10.88 6.35 19.80
CA LEU A 155 9.88 5.29 19.79
C LEU A 155 10.14 4.25 20.89
N LYS A 156 11.41 3.86 21.05
CA LYS A 156 11.84 2.94 22.11
C LYS A 156 11.56 3.47 23.53
N LYS A 157 11.71 4.77 23.76
CA LYS A 157 11.33 5.40 25.05
C LYS A 157 9.83 5.27 25.34
N ALA A 158 9.00 5.30 24.29
CA ALA A 158 7.56 5.05 24.41
C ALA A 158 7.21 3.55 24.46
N GLY A 159 8.20 2.65 24.34
CA GLY A 159 8.03 1.20 24.28
C GLY A 159 7.54 0.71 22.89
N VAL A 160 7.48 1.58 21.90
CA VAL A 160 7.08 1.23 20.53
C VAL A 160 8.26 0.63 19.79
N ILE A 161 8.05 -0.53 19.17
CA ILE A 161 9.02 -1.16 18.27
C ILE A 161 8.64 -0.77 16.85
N PHE A 162 9.57 -0.17 16.12
CA PHE A 162 9.47 0.10 14.70
C PHE A 162 10.83 -0.17 14.06
N MET A 163 10.90 -1.21 13.25
CA MET A 163 12.13 -1.68 12.64
C MET A 163 11.85 -2.53 11.39
N PRO A 164 12.87 -2.78 10.54
CA PRO A 164 12.75 -3.72 9.45
C PRO A 164 12.35 -5.13 9.92
N MET A 165 11.56 -5.83 9.13
CA MET A 165 11.13 -7.21 9.46
C MET A 165 12.33 -8.15 9.64
N SER A 166 13.38 -7.97 8.84
CA SER A 166 14.59 -8.78 8.94
C SER A 166 15.37 -8.58 10.25
N GLU A 167 15.29 -7.38 10.87
CA GLU A 167 15.82 -7.14 12.21
C GLU A 167 14.91 -7.77 13.26
N ALA A 168 13.59 -7.57 13.14
CA ALA A 168 12.61 -8.07 14.09
C ALA A 168 12.62 -9.60 14.25
N VAL A 169 12.84 -10.34 13.16
CA VAL A 169 13.02 -11.81 13.17
C VAL A 169 14.15 -12.25 14.08
N ARG A 170 15.20 -11.43 14.23
CA ARG A 170 16.38 -11.73 15.05
C ARG A 170 16.29 -11.18 16.48
N GLU A 171 15.75 -9.94 16.61
CA GLU A 171 15.75 -9.22 17.89
C GLU A 171 14.49 -9.47 18.73
N HIS A 172 13.37 -9.80 18.07
CA HIS A 172 12.07 -10.07 18.70
C HIS A 172 11.41 -11.37 18.18
N PRO A 173 12.15 -12.49 18.13
CA PRO A 173 11.67 -13.74 17.54
C PRO A 173 10.34 -14.22 18.17
N GLU A 174 10.16 -14.01 19.48
CA GLU A 174 8.96 -14.41 20.21
C GLU A 174 7.69 -13.68 19.73
N LEU A 175 7.81 -12.42 19.35
CA LEU A 175 6.69 -11.65 18.79
C LEU A 175 6.45 -12.05 17.34
N VAL A 176 7.51 -12.13 16.54
CA VAL A 176 7.39 -12.46 15.12
C VAL A 176 6.83 -13.88 14.95
N GLU A 177 7.36 -14.88 15.64
CA GLU A 177 6.87 -16.28 15.58
C GLU A 177 5.40 -16.39 15.99
N LYS A 178 4.97 -15.62 17.00
CA LYS A 178 3.58 -15.60 17.47
C LYS A 178 2.60 -15.03 16.46
N TYR A 179 3.00 -13.99 15.72
CA TYR A 179 2.06 -13.20 14.91
C TYR A 179 2.24 -13.36 13.40
N LEU A 180 3.44 -13.65 12.89
CA LEU A 180 3.71 -13.84 11.47
C LEU A 180 2.87 -15.00 10.92
N GLY A 181 2.15 -14.73 9.83
CA GLY A 181 1.25 -15.72 9.22
C GLY A 181 -0.03 -16.00 10.02
N SER A 182 -0.26 -15.30 11.14
CA SER A 182 -1.47 -15.51 11.96
C SER A 182 -2.73 -14.88 11.37
N VAL A 183 -2.56 -13.93 10.43
CA VAL A 183 -3.65 -13.27 9.73
C VAL A 183 -3.60 -13.61 8.23
N VAL A 184 -2.42 -13.70 7.66
CA VAL A 184 -2.17 -14.17 6.29
C VAL A 184 -1.32 -15.45 6.36
N PRO A 185 -1.94 -16.61 6.53
CA PRO A 185 -1.21 -17.88 6.59
C PRO A 185 -0.56 -18.20 5.22
N THR A 186 0.43 -19.10 5.24
CA THR A 186 1.11 -19.58 4.01
C THR A 186 0.16 -20.26 3.02
N SER A 187 -1.10 -20.41 3.35
CA SER A 187 -2.16 -21.01 2.53
C SER A 187 -3.22 -20.02 2.05
N ASP A 188 -3.07 -18.70 2.30
CA ASP A 188 -4.11 -17.71 1.99
C ASP A 188 -4.40 -17.64 0.49
N ASN A 189 -3.40 -17.37 -0.33
CA ASN A 189 -3.51 -17.36 -1.78
C ASN A 189 -2.13 -17.54 -2.45
N PHE A 190 -2.12 -17.75 -3.76
CA PHE A 190 -0.92 -18.00 -4.56
C PHE A 190 0.19 -16.96 -4.36
N PHE A 191 -0.13 -15.66 -4.45
CA PHE A 191 0.85 -14.58 -4.33
C PHE A 191 1.31 -14.33 -2.88
N ALA A 192 0.42 -14.52 -1.90
CA ALA A 192 0.80 -14.45 -0.49
C ALA A 192 1.69 -15.63 -0.08
N THR A 193 1.47 -16.81 -0.64
CA THR A 193 2.31 -17.98 -0.44
C THR A 193 3.69 -17.79 -1.08
N LEU A 194 3.74 -17.23 -2.30
CA LEU A 194 4.99 -16.82 -2.94
C LEU A 194 5.75 -15.81 -2.07
N ASN A 195 5.07 -14.75 -1.62
CA ASN A 195 5.65 -13.77 -0.71
C ASN A 195 6.22 -14.45 0.54
N SER A 196 5.47 -15.37 1.15
CA SER A 196 5.93 -16.09 2.34
C SER A 196 7.25 -16.83 2.12
N ALA A 197 7.48 -17.37 0.93
CA ALA A 197 8.74 -18.05 0.60
C ALA A 197 9.91 -17.08 0.40
N VAL A 198 9.68 -15.90 -0.20
CA VAL A 198 10.75 -15.05 -0.75
C VAL A 198 10.78 -13.61 -0.23
N PHE A 199 9.89 -13.19 0.66
CA PHE A 199 9.94 -11.80 1.15
C PHE A 199 11.34 -11.50 1.74
N SER A 200 11.84 -10.31 1.44
CA SER A 200 13.20 -9.94 1.81
C SER A 200 13.26 -8.94 2.95
N ASP A 201 12.29 -8.01 2.98
CA ASP A 201 12.11 -7.08 4.08
C ASP A 201 10.66 -6.60 4.18
N GLY A 202 10.41 -5.56 4.93
CA GLY A 202 9.14 -4.96 5.25
C GLY A 202 9.19 -4.35 6.63
N SER A 203 8.07 -3.89 7.16
CA SER A 203 8.05 -3.22 8.45
C SER A 203 7.49 -4.11 9.55
N PHE A 204 8.15 -4.12 10.69
CA PHE A 204 7.62 -4.68 11.92
C PHE A 204 7.28 -3.54 12.89
N VAL A 205 6.03 -3.54 13.38
CA VAL A 205 5.56 -2.57 14.35
C VAL A 205 4.86 -3.29 15.50
N TYR A 206 5.27 -2.99 16.73
CA TYR A 206 4.56 -3.40 17.94
C TYR A 206 4.33 -2.18 18.83
N VAL A 207 3.07 -1.93 19.18
CA VAL A 207 2.68 -0.87 20.11
C VAL A 207 2.13 -1.50 21.37
N PRO A 208 2.80 -1.30 22.53
CA PRO A 208 2.44 -1.97 23.78
C PRO A 208 1.11 -1.46 24.36
N PRO A 209 0.55 -2.18 25.36
CA PRO A 209 -0.75 -1.86 25.95
C PRO A 209 -0.85 -0.41 26.44
N GLY A 210 -1.95 0.26 26.09
CA GLY A 210 -2.27 1.62 26.53
C GLY A 210 -1.44 2.72 25.88
N VAL A 211 -0.52 2.38 24.99
CA VAL A 211 0.35 3.37 24.33
C VAL A 211 -0.31 3.90 23.07
N ARG A 212 -0.38 5.22 23.00
CA ARG A 212 -0.66 5.91 21.74
C ARG A 212 0.66 6.27 21.08
N CYS A 213 0.93 5.70 19.90
CA CYS A 213 2.18 5.99 19.18
C CYS A 213 2.39 7.50 19.07
N PRO A 214 3.55 8.04 19.53
CA PRO A 214 3.74 9.49 19.68
C PRO A 214 3.83 10.23 18.34
N MET A 215 4.06 9.49 17.24
CA MET A 215 4.19 10.04 15.90
C MET A 215 3.59 9.10 14.86
N GLU A 216 3.38 9.59 13.66
CA GLU A 216 3.02 8.74 12.53
C GLU A 216 4.24 7.94 12.08
N LEU A 217 4.02 6.69 11.65
CA LEU A 217 5.06 5.83 11.12
C LEU A 217 4.90 5.79 9.59
N SER A 218 6.00 5.77 8.87
CA SER A 218 5.97 5.69 7.41
C SER A 218 7.07 4.79 6.89
N THR A 219 6.77 4.02 5.84
CA THR A 219 7.79 3.27 5.10
C THR A 219 7.66 3.54 3.61
N TYR A 220 8.78 3.87 2.98
CA TYR A 220 8.89 4.05 1.54
C TYR A 220 9.61 2.87 0.92
N PHE A 221 8.92 2.19 0.00
CA PHE A 221 9.47 1.09 -0.79
C PHE A 221 9.84 1.57 -2.19
N ARG A 222 11.06 1.32 -2.59
CA ARG A 222 11.58 1.66 -3.91
C ARG A 222 12.09 0.42 -4.63
N ILE A 223 11.48 0.06 -5.75
CA ILE A 223 12.07 -0.87 -6.70
C ILE A 223 13.03 -0.07 -7.58
N ASN A 224 14.29 -0.46 -7.64
CA ASN A 224 15.27 0.20 -8.50
C ASN A 224 15.87 -0.75 -9.54
N GLU A 225 16.05 -2.02 -9.19
CA GLU A 225 16.76 -2.98 -10.02
C GLU A 225 15.86 -3.61 -11.10
N ALA A 226 16.40 -3.81 -12.31
CA ALA A 226 15.72 -4.45 -13.44
C ALA A 226 15.44 -5.95 -13.19
N ASN A 227 14.33 -6.47 -13.71
CA ASN A 227 13.92 -7.86 -13.58
C ASN A 227 13.81 -8.37 -12.13
N THR A 228 13.73 -7.48 -11.15
CA THR A 228 13.60 -7.82 -9.74
C THR A 228 12.14 -7.73 -9.32
N GLY A 229 11.62 -8.79 -8.73
CA GLY A 229 10.34 -8.73 -8.02
C GLY A 229 10.50 -8.02 -6.67
N GLN A 230 9.45 -7.33 -6.24
CA GLN A 230 9.37 -6.73 -4.90
C GLN A 230 8.45 -7.58 -4.02
N PHE A 231 8.99 -8.06 -2.91
CA PHE A 231 8.29 -8.98 -2.00
C PHE A 231 8.47 -8.50 -0.57
N GLU A 232 7.72 -7.50 -0.15
CA GLU A 232 7.75 -7.02 1.23
C GLU A 232 6.66 -7.67 2.08
N ARG A 233 6.95 -7.81 3.38
CA ARG A 233 5.98 -8.29 4.37
C ARG A 233 5.96 -7.39 5.59
N THR A 234 4.83 -6.73 5.80
CA THR A 234 4.62 -5.81 6.93
C THR A 234 3.72 -6.47 7.97
N LEU A 235 4.12 -6.39 9.24
CA LEU A 235 3.37 -6.89 10.39
C LEU A 235 3.22 -5.78 11.43
N ILE A 236 1.97 -5.39 11.72
CA ILE A 236 1.66 -4.36 12.71
C ILE A 236 0.75 -4.93 13.80
N ILE A 237 1.20 -4.82 15.04
CA ILE A 237 0.47 -5.29 16.22
C ILE A 237 0.19 -4.09 17.12
N ALA A 238 -1.07 -3.76 17.34
CA ALA A 238 -1.52 -2.83 18.35
C ALA A 238 -2.11 -3.62 19.52
N ASP A 239 -1.43 -3.58 20.67
CA ASP A 239 -1.88 -4.27 21.87
C ASP A 239 -3.03 -3.51 22.54
N LYS A 240 -3.59 -4.03 23.63
CA LYS A 240 -4.79 -3.52 24.29
C LYS A 240 -4.74 -2.01 24.53
N GLY A 241 -5.72 -1.28 23.98
CA GLY A 241 -5.82 0.18 24.09
C GLY A 241 -4.74 0.98 23.35
N ALA A 242 -3.96 0.32 22.50
CA ALA A 242 -2.91 0.97 21.70
C ALA A 242 -3.47 1.67 20.46
N TYR A 243 -2.72 2.66 19.99
CA TYR A 243 -3.04 3.38 18.74
C TYR A 243 -1.79 3.54 17.88
N VAL A 244 -1.94 3.29 16.59
CA VAL A 244 -0.90 3.58 15.59
C VAL A 244 -1.51 4.06 14.28
N SER A 245 -0.84 5.03 13.65
CA SER A 245 -1.06 5.45 12.27
C SER A 245 0.19 5.12 11.47
N TYR A 246 0.03 4.39 10.38
CA TYR A 246 1.11 3.93 9.53
C TYR A 246 0.80 4.23 8.07
N LEU A 247 1.80 4.73 7.35
CA LEU A 247 1.72 5.01 5.92
C LEU A 247 2.74 4.19 5.15
N GLU A 248 2.32 3.65 4.02
CA GLU A 248 3.15 2.96 3.04
C GLU A 248 3.17 3.77 1.73
N GLY A 249 4.35 4.19 1.32
CA GLY A 249 4.61 4.76 0.00
C GLY A 249 5.38 3.77 -0.87
N CYS A 250 4.94 3.55 -2.12
CA CYS A 250 5.62 2.63 -3.03
C CYS A 250 5.82 3.29 -4.39
N THR A 251 7.02 3.12 -4.95
CA THR A 251 7.36 3.67 -6.28
C THR A 251 8.33 2.78 -7.03
N ALA A 252 8.26 2.82 -8.37
CA ALA A 252 9.21 2.15 -9.26
C ALA A 252 9.54 3.03 -10.46
N PRO A 253 10.78 2.94 -11.02
CA PRO A 253 11.14 3.62 -12.24
C PRO A 253 10.47 3.00 -13.45
N MET A 254 10.43 3.76 -14.54
CA MET A 254 9.95 3.33 -15.84
C MET A 254 10.89 2.29 -16.46
N ARG A 255 10.32 1.14 -16.89
CA ARG A 255 11.07 0.07 -17.59
C ARG A 255 10.19 -0.63 -18.62
N ASP A 256 10.81 -1.11 -19.70
CA ASP A 256 10.13 -1.83 -20.81
C ASP A 256 9.75 -3.28 -20.47
N GLU A 257 9.94 -3.70 -19.24
CA GLU A 257 9.66 -5.04 -18.75
C GLU A 257 8.60 -5.04 -17.65
N ASN A 258 7.89 -6.17 -17.53
CA ASN A 258 6.95 -6.35 -16.43
C ASN A 258 7.69 -6.72 -15.16
N GLN A 259 7.37 -6.05 -14.06
CA GLN A 259 7.90 -6.37 -12.74
C GLN A 259 6.79 -6.76 -11.78
N LEU A 260 6.99 -7.84 -11.04
CA LEU A 260 6.03 -8.34 -10.05
C LEU A 260 6.26 -7.69 -8.69
N HIS A 261 5.23 -7.01 -8.19
CA HIS A 261 5.13 -6.58 -6.81
C HIS A 261 4.09 -7.44 -6.09
N ALA A 262 4.54 -8.29 -5.18
CA ALA A 262 3.65 -9.18 -4.42
C ALA A 262 3.91 -9.00 -2.91
N ALA A 263 3.26 -8.02 -2.33
CA ALA A 263 3.38 -7.66 -0.92
C ALA A 263 2.34 -8.33 -0.03
N VAL A 264 2.68 -8.50 1.25
CA VAL A 264 1.76 -8.97 2.28
C VAL A 264 1.77 -8.01 3.46
N VAL A 265 0.57 -7.66 3.96
CA VAL A 265 0.39 -6.87 5.17
C VAL A 265 -0.54 -7.59 6.14
N GLU A 266 -0.08 -7.74 7.37
CA GLU A 266 -0.83 -8.31 8.47
C GLU A 266 -1.02 -7.28 9.58
N LEU A 267 -2.27 -6.98 9.95
CA LEU A 267 -2.60 -6.11 11.08
C LEU A 267 -3.33 -6.90 12.17
N VAL A 268 -2.90 -6.71 13.41
CA VAL A 268 -3.54 -7.31 14.59
C VAL A 268 -3.90 -6.23 15.58
N ALA A 269 -5.20 -6.04 15.84
CA ALA A 269 -5.71 -5.10 16.84
C ALA A 269 -6.36 -5.86 18.00
N HIS A 270 -5.81 -5.68 19.21
CA HIS A 270 -6.37 -6.24 20.45
C HIS A 270 -7.48 -5.36 21.03
N ASP A 271 -7.98 -5.67 22.25
CA ASP A 271 -9.08 -4.93 22.88
C ASP A 271 -8.81 -3.41 22.89
N ASP A 272 -9.80 -2.61 22.46
CA ASP A 272 -9.75 -1.15 22.42
C ASP A 272 -8.61 -0.57 21.57
N ALA A 273 -7.89 -1.38 20.79
CA ALA A 273 -6.80 -0.91 19.94
C ALA A 273 -7.30 -0.36 18.60
N GLU A 274 -6.57 0.61 18.06
CA GLU A 274 -6.85 1.21 16.75
C GLU A 274 -5.60 1.24 15.88
N ILE A 275 -5.74 0.74 14.64
CA ILE A 275 -4.71 0.82 13.59
C ILE A 275 -5.29 1.59 12.40
N LYS A 276 -4.62 2.67 12.00
CA LYS A 276 -4.83 3.33 10.71
C LYS A 276 -3.70 2.94 9.77
N TYR A 277 -4.04 2.38 8.64
CA TYR A 277 -3.06 2.00 7.61
C TYR A 277 -3.40 2.70 6.32
N SER A 278 -2.50 3.55 5.87
CA SER A 278 -2.64 4.30 4.63
C SER A 278 -1.63 3.84 3.59
N THR A 279 -2.01 3.83 2.31
CA THR A 279 -1.11 3.53 1.20
C THR A 279 -1.26 4.57 0.12
N VAL A 280 -0.14 5.12 -0.36
CA VAL A 280 -0.08 5.93 -1.56
C VAL A 280 0.88 5.26 -2.52
N GLN A 281 0.38 4.81 -3.68
CA GLN A 281 1.18 4.06 -4.64
C GLN A 281 1.30 4.83 -5.96
N ASN A 282 2.54 4.94 -6.45
CA ASN A 282 2.89 5.54 -7.72
C ASN A 282 3.80 4.59 -8.50
N TRP A 283 3.18 3.71 -9.27
CA TRP A 283 3.88 2.73 -10.08
C TRP A 283 4.01 3.16 -11.53
N TYR A 284 4.77 2.43 -12.32
CA TYR A 284 4.88 2.62 -13.75
C TYR A 284 3.85 1.74 -14.50
N PRO A 285 3.03 2.33 -15.40
CA PRO A 285 1.92 1.63 -16.06
C PRO A 285 2.31 0.79 -17.29
N GLY A 286 3.55 0.84 -17.73
CA GLY A 286 3.96 0.40 -19.06
C GLY A 286 3.93 1.55 -20.08
N ASP A 287 4.30 1.25 -21.32
CA ASP A 287 4.29 2.21 -22.40
C ASP A 287 2.87 2.45 -22.99
N ALA A 288 2.76 3.29 -24.01
CA ALA A 288 1.48 3.61 -24.65
C ALA A 288 0.79 2.39 -25.30
N ASP A 289 1.56 1.37 -25.64
CA ASP A 289 1.06 0.10 -26.21
C ASP A 289 0.69 -0.92 -25.12
N GLY A 290 0.95 -0.60 -23.83
CA GLY A 290 0.69 -1.45 -22.67
C GLY A 290 1.76 -2.51 -22.43
N LYS A 291 2.98 -2.28 -22.97
CA LYS A 291 4.13 -3.16 -22.73
C LYS A 291 4.90 -2.69 -21.49
N GLY A 292 5.37 -3.64 -20.69
CA GLY A 292 6.07 -3.35 -19.44
C GLY A 292 5.10 -2.99 -18.30
N GLY A 293 5.65 -2.36 -17.27
CA GLY A 293 4.90 -1.88 -16.11
C GLY A 293 4.76 -2.86 -14.96
N ILE A 294 4.24 -2.38 -13.86
CA ILE A 294 4.17 -3.11 -12.60
C ILE A 294 2.90 -3.96 -12.52
N PHE A 295 3.06 -5.23 -12.14
CA PHE A 295 1.99 -6.12 -11.70
C PHE A 295 1.91 -6.05 -10.18
N ASN A 296 0.93 -5.32 -9.68
CA ASN A 296 0.76 -4.99 -8.26
C ASN A 296 -0.25 -5.95 -7.62
N PHE A 297 0.22 -7.09 -7.11
CA PHE A 297 -0.59 -8.16 -6.52
C PHE A 297 -0.38 -8.22 -5.02
N VAL A 298 -1.24 -7.54 -4.25
CA VAL A 298 -1.04 -7.30 -2.83
C VAL A 298 -2.11 -7.95 -1.97
N THR A 299 -1.68 -8.64 -0.92
CA THR A 299 -2.56 -9.25 0.09
C THR A 299 -2.47 -8.48 1.40
N LYS A 300 -3.53 -7.78 1.78
CA LYS A 300 -3.62 -7.05 3.06
C LYS A 300 -4.76 -7.61 3.90
N ARG A 301 -4.48 -8.02 5.16
CA ARG A 301 -5.47 -8.57 6.08
C ARG A 301 -5.33 -7.90 7.45
N GLY A 302 -6.46 -7.45 8.00
CA GLY A 302 -6.54 -6.93 9.35
C GLY A 302 -7.44 -7.82 10.22
N ASP A 303 -6.98 -8.21 11.38
CA ASP A 303 -7.74 -8.96 12.37
C ASP A 303 -8.05 -8.08 13.59
N CYS A 304 -9.29 -7.63 13.68
CA CYS A 304 -9.84 -6.99 14.87
C CYS A 304 -10.13 -8.07 15.92
N ARG A 305 -9.08 -8.60 16.57
CA ARG A 305 -9.18 -9.70 17.54
C ARG A 305 -9.89 -9.29 18.80
N GLY A 306 -9.64 -8.07 19.26
CA GLY A 306 -10.13 -7.56 20.51
C GLY A 306 -11.51 -6.92 20.40
N ALA A 307 -12.23 -6.88 21.53
CA ALA A 307 -13.46 -6.11 21.63
C ALA A 307 -13.20 -4.62 21.44
N ARG A 308 -14.11 -3.91 20.72
CA ARG A 308 -14.04 -2.47 20.43
C ARG A 308 -12.79 -2.05 19.63
N SER A 309 -12.04 -3.01 19.10
CA SER A 309 -10.89 -2.72 18.24
C SER A 309 -11.32 -2.12 16.89
N LYS A 310 -10.41 -1.38 16.27
CA LYS A 310 -10.67 -0.71 15.00
C LYS A 310 -9.49 -0.84 14.04
N ILE A 311 -9.76 -1.18 12.78
CA ILE A 311 -8.80 -1.10 11.68
C ILE A 311 -9.39 -0.27 10.56
N SER A 312 -8.65 0.75 10.13
CA SER A 312 -8.98 1.60 8.99
C SER A 312 -7.94 1.46 7.91
N TRP A 313 -8.37 1.10 6.70
CA TRP A 313 -7.56 1.10 5.49
C TRP A 313 -7.88 2.35 4.66
N THR A 314 -6.86 3.10 4.28
CA THR A 314 -6.99 4.17 3.27
C THR A 314 -6.00 3.91 2.16
N GLN A 315 -6.44 3.89 0.90
CA GLN A 315 -5.55 3.63 -0.22
C GLN A 315 -5.78 4.57 -1.40
N VAL A 316 -4.67 4.98 -2.02
CA VAL A 316 -4.66 5.67 -3.31
C VAL A 316 -3.79 4.84 -4.25
N GLU A 317 -4.43 4.21 -5.22
CA GLU A 317 -3.82 3.29 -6.18
C GLU A 317 -3.71 3.97 -7.53
N THR A 318 -2.49 4.19 -7.99
CA THR A 318 -2.21 4.76 -9.31
C THR A 318 -1.02 4.07 -9.97
N GLY A 319 -0.97 4.14 -11.26
CA GLY A 319 0.23 3.88 -12.05
C GLY A 319 0.53 2.43 -12.42
N SER A 320 0.04 1.42 -11.73
CA SER A 320 0.32 0.01 -12.09
C SER A 320 -0.28 -0.36 -13.44
N ALA A 321 0.41 -1.19 -14.21
CA ALA A 321 -0.18 -1.82 -15.40
C ALA A 321 -1.36 -2.71 -15.02
N ILE A 322 -1.16 -3.54 -14.01
CA ILE A 322 -2.19 -4.41 -13.42
C ILE A 322 -2.23 -4.21 -11.91
N THR A 323 -3.39 -3.93 -11.35
CA THR A 323 -3.61 -3.91 -9.89
C THR A 323 -4.58 -5.01 -9.49
N TRP A 324 -4.16 -5.83 -8.52
CA TRP A 324 -4.98 -6.88 -7.93
C TRP A 324 -4.82 -6.86 -6.41
N LYS A 325 -5.76 -6.19 -5.70
CA LYS A 325 -5.57 -5.85 -4.30
C LYS A 325 -6.89 -5.74 -3.54
N TYR A 326 -7.02 -6.53 -2.46
CA TYR A 326 -8.21 -6.55 -1.61
C TYR A 326 -7.84 -6.54 -0.12
N PRO A 327 -7.65 -5.37 0.50
CA PRO A 327 -7.56 -5.28 1.94
C PRO A 327 -8.79 -5.88 2.63
N SER A 328 -8.61 -6.50 3.78
CA SER A 328 -9.73 -7.08 4.51
C SER A 328 -9.70 -6.75 6.00
N CYS A 329 -10.89 -6.73 6.62
CA CYS A 329 -11.04 -6.69 8.07
C CYS A 329 -11.82 -7.93 8.53
N ILE A 330 -11.22 -8.69 9.46
CA ILE A 330 -11.88 -9.76 10.19
C ILE A 330 -12.37 -9.16 11.50
N LEU A 331 -13.66 -8.88 11.62
CA LEU A 331 -14.28 -8.25 12.79
C LEU A 331 -14.65 -9.31 13.80
N ARG A 332 -13.65 -9.80 14.55
CA ARG A 332 -13.74 -10.93 15.46
C ARG A 332 -14.23 -10.52 16.83
N GLY A 333 -13.69 -9.44 17.37
CA GLY A 333 -14.08 -8.91 18.67
C GLY A 333 -15.47 -8.25 18.64
N ASP A 334 -16.22 -8.37 19.73
CA ASP A 334 -17.51 -7.69 19.86
C ASP A 334 -17.33 -6.17 19.81
N ASN A 335 -18.25 -5.46 19.12
CA ASN A 335 -18.21 -4.01 18.87
C ASN A 335 -16.98 -3.54 18.05
N SER A 336 -16.26 -4.44 17.39
CA SER A 336 -15.12 -4.05 16.55
C SER A 336 -15.58 -3.36 15.26
N ARG A 337 -14.68 -2.56 14.67
CA ARG A 337 -14.97 -1.69 13.52
C ARG A 337 -13.94 -1.87 12.41
N GLY A 338 -14.41 -1.98 11.17
CA GLY A 338 -13.58 -2.01 9.98
C GLY A 338 -13.93 -0.88 9.04
N GLU A 339 -12.93 -0.15 8.55
CA GLU A 339 -13.14 0.93 7.60
C GLU A 339 -12.26 0.72 6.37
N PHE A 340 -12.79 1.10 5.21
CA PHE A 340 -12.06 1.06 3.95
C PHE A 340 -12.40 2.29 3.12
N TYR A 341 -11.38 3.07 2.81
CA TYR A 341 -11.44 4.26 1.98
C TYR A 341 -10.48 4.07 0.81
N SER A 342 -10.97 4.17 -0.42
CA SER A 342 -10.16 3.87 -1.60
C SER A 342 -10.37 4.85 -2.73
N ILE A 343 -9.28 5.27 -3.34
CA ILE A 343 -9.23 5.88 -4.67
C ILE A 343 -8.43 4.92 -5.55
N ALA A 344 -9.03 4.49 -6.66
CA ALA A 344 -8.39 3.65 -7.65
C ALA A 344 -8.48 4.33 -9.01
N ILE A 345 -7.32 4.67 -9.59
CA ILE A 345 -7.24 5.40 -10.87
C ILE A 345 -6.60 4.50 -11.91
N SER A 346 -7.23 4.41 -13.05
CA SER A 346 -6.70 3.73 -14.22
C SER A 346 -6.78 4.64 -15.45
N ASN A 347 -5.72 4.69 -16.25
CA ASN A 347 -5.64 5.42 -17.51
C ASN A 347 -4.93 4.56 -18.57
N GLY A 348 -4.98 4.97 -19.83
CA GLY A 348 -4.32 4.24 -20.91
C GLY A 348 -4.84 2.81 -21.04
N ARG A 349 -3.97 1.82 -20.83
CA ARG A 349 -4.30 0.38 -20.89
C ARG A 349 -4.30 -0.32 -19.54
N GLN A 350 -4.25 0.43 -18.45
CA GLN A 350 -4.22 -0.11 -17.10
C GLN A 350 -5.48 -0.92 -16.76
N GLN A 351 -5.32 -1.93 -15.94
CA GLN A 351 -6.41 -2.76 -15.46
C GLN A 351 -6.34 -2.84 -13.92
N VAL A 352 -7.43 -2.49 -13.29
CA VAL A 352 -7.57 -2.52 -11.84
C VAL A 352 -8.72 -3.45 -11.46
N ASP A 353 -8.44 -4.47 -10.65
CA ASP A 353 -9.45 -5.22 -9.92
C ASP A 353 -9.10 -5.13 -8.43
N SER A 354 -9.74 -4.20 -7.74
CA SER A 354 -9.47 -3.90 -6.34
C SER A 354 -10.77 -3.83 -5.53
N GLY A 355 -10.64 -3.73 -4.23
CA GLY A 355 -11.79 -3.63 -3.35
C GLY A 355 -11.47 -4.07 -1.94
N THR A 356 -12.46 -4.64 -1.24
CA THR A 356 -12.27 -5.00 0.16
C THR A 356 -13.12 -6.19 0.59
N LYS A 357 -12.73 -6.79 1.73
CA LYS A 357 -13.53 -7.84 2.40
C LYS A 357 -13.78 -7.44 3.84
N MET A 358 -15.04 -7.44 4.27
CA MET A 358 -15.46 -7.19 5.65
C MET A 358 -16.16 -8.44 6.19
N LEU A 359 -15.50 -9.12 7.14
CA LEU A 359 -15.94 -10.40 7.70
C LEU A 359 -16.42 -10.18 9.15
N HIS A 360 -17.73 -10.07 9.35
CA HIS A 360 -18.33 -9.88 10.67
C HIS A 360 -18.49 -11.21 11.40
N LEU A 361 -17.74 -11.40 12.48
CA LEU A 361 -17.75 -12.61 13.33
C LEU A 361 -18.27 -12.32 14.72
N GLY A 362 -17.90 -11.18 15.32
CA GLY A 362 -18.36 -10.71 16.63
C GLY A 362 -19.72 -10.02 16.57
N LYS A 363 -20.29 -9.75 17.74
CA LYS A 363 -21.58 -9.05 17.90
C LYS A 363 -21.41 -7.54 17.81
N ASN A 364 -22.44 -6.83 17.32
CA ASN A 364 -22.48 -5.36 17.20
C ASN A 364 -21.31 -4.78 16.40
N THR A 365 -20.76 -5.55 15.48
CA THR A 365 -19.65 -5.14 14.63
C THR A 365 -20.11 -4.20 13.54
N THR A 366 -19.28 -3.23 13.18
CA THR A 366 -19.60 -2.27 12.13
C THR A 366 -18.52 -2.19 11.07
N SER A 367 -18.93 -2.02 9.82
CA SER A 367 -17.99 -1.73 8.74
C SER A 367 -18.49 -0.59 7.84
N ARG A 368 -17.54 0.18 7.32
CA ARG A 368 -17.80 1.26 6.37
C ARG A 368 -16.85 1.14 5.19
N ILE A 369 -17.42 1.23 4.00
CA ILE A 369 -16.67 1.15 2.74
C ILE A 369 -17.03 2.36 1.89
N ILE A 370 -16.01 3.15 1.50
CA ILE A 370 -16.12 4.25 0.55
C ILE A 370 -15.06 4.01 -0.54
N SER A 371 -15.52 3.69 -1.74
CA SER A 371 -14.63 3.40 -2.87
C SER A 371 -14.91 4.34 -4.04
N LYS A 372 -13.90 5.02 -4.51
CA LYS A 372 -13.95 5.93 -5.67
C LYS A 372 -13.06 5.36 -6.77
N GLY A 373 -13.68 4.90 -7.85
CA GLY A 373 -13.00 4.41 -9.05
C GLY A 373 -12.96 5.48 -10.14
N ILE A 374 -11.83 5.68 -10.79
CA ILE A 374 -11.71 6.56 -11.95
C ILE A 374 -11.09 5.76 -13.08
N ALA A 375 -11.74 5.74 -14.24
CA ALA A 375 -11.24 5.10 -15.44
C ALA A 375 -11.18 6.09 -16.59
N ALA A 376 -10.03 6.12 -17.27
CA ALA A 376 -9.78 7.00 -18.43
C ALA A 376 -9.12 6.22 -19.59
N GLY A 377 -9.09 6.79 -20.78
CA GLY A 377 -8.46 6.17 -21.94
C GLY A 377 -9.13 4.84 -22.34
N LYS A 378 -8.35 3.76 -22.37
CA LYS A 378 -8.81 2.39 -22.68
C LYS A 378 -8.73 1.47 -21.45
N SER A 379 -8.66 2.05 -20.27
CA SER A 379 -8.48 1.32 -19.01
C SER A 379 -9.76 0.67 -18.50
N ASN A 380 -9.59 -0.28 -17.57
CA ASN A 380 -10.69 -0.90 -16.85
C ASN A 380 -10.46 -0.81 -15.36
N ASN A 381 -11.52 -0.40 -14.63
CA ASN A 381 -11.50 -0.31 -13.18
C ASN A 381 -12.64 -1.16 -12.59
N THR A 382 -12.29 -2.18 -11.83
CA THR A 382 -13.23 -3.08 -11.17
C THR A 382 -13.16 -2.91 -9.67
N TYR A 383 -14.28 -2.57 -9.05
CA TYR A 383 -14.46 -2.69 -7.60
C TYR A 383 -15.07 -4.05 -7.28
N ARG A 384 -14.44 -4.80 -6.36
CA ARG A 384 -14.97 -6.06 -5.86
C ARG A 384 -15.09 -6.02 -4.33
N GLY A 385 -16.32 -6.07 -3.83
CA GLY A 385 -16.61 -6.01 -2.40
C GLY A 385 -17.18 -7.32 -1.88
N LEU A 386 -16.65 -7.80 -0.73
CA LEU A 386 -17.22 -8.93 -0.02
C LEU A 386 -17.58 -8.48 1.40
N VAL A 387 -18.87 -8.60 1.75
CA VAL A 387 -19.35 -8.31 3.11
C VAL A 387 -20.13 -9.53 3.61
N THR A 388 -19.63 -10.16 4.68
CA THR A 388 -20.31 -11.33 5.23
C THR A 388 -20.55 -11.17 6.72
N ALA A 389 -21.71 -11.65 7.22
CA ALA A 389 -21.99 -11.79 8.64
C ALA A 389 -22.18 -13.27 8.99
N HIS A 390 -21.35 -13.74 9.92
CA HIS A 390 -21.45 -15.08 10.47
C HIS A 390 -22.75 -15.24 11.31
N ARG A 391 -23.22 -16.45 11.52
CA ARG A 391 -24.43 -16.75 12.34
C ARG A 391 -24.38 -16.14 13.74
N LYS A 392 -23.20 -15.97 14.33
CA LYS A 392 -23.00 -15.39 15.67
C LYS A 392 -22.90 -13.87 15.67
N ALA A 393 -22.76 -13.22 14.51
CA ALA A 393 -22.57 -11.78 14.36
C ALA A 393 -23.90 -11.03 14.50
N ALA A 394 -24.50 -11.08 15.68
CA ALA A 394 -25.75 -10.36 15.95
C ALA A 394 -25.53 -8.85 15.84
N ASN A 395 -26.52 -8.12 15.26
CA ASN A 395 -26.53 -6.68 15.07
C ASN A 395 -25.34 -6.13 14.25
N ALA A 396 -24.75 -6.96 13.37
CA ALA A 396 -23.72 -6.49 12.46
C ALA A 396 -24.27 -5.45 11.48
N ARG A 397 -23.53 -4.40 11.22
CA ARG A 397 -23.91 -3.33 10.28
C ARG A 397 -22.81 -3.04 9.29
N ASN A 398 -23.18 -2.86 8.03
CA ASN A 398 -22.29 -2.40 6.97
C ASN A 398 -22.95 -1.24 6.22
N PHE A 399 -22.13 -0.27 5.85
CA PHE A 399 -22.44 0.74 4.85
C PHE A 399 -21.38 0.71 3.75
N THR A 400 -21.81 0.55 2.50
CA THR A 400 -20.94 0.53 1.32
C THR A 400 -21.41 1.55 0.30
N ASN A 401 -20.53 2.45 -0.10
CA ASN A 401 -20.74 3.35 -1.23
C ASN A 401 -19.58 3.17 -2.24
N CYS A 402 -19.91 2.80 -3.46
CA CYS A 402 -18.97 2.53 -4.55
C CYS A 402 -19.31 3.38 -5.76
N ASP A 403 -18.58 4.47 -5.97
CA ASP A 403 -18.80 5.36 -7.10
C ASP A 403 -17.69 5.24 -8.13
N SER A 404 -18.06 5.25 -9.38
CA SER A 404 -17.14 5.22 -10.52
C SER A 404 -17.36 6.42 -11.43
N LEU A 405 -16.24 7.05 -11.84
CA LEU A 405 -16.23 8.16 -12.78
C LEU A 405 -15.49 7.73 -14.06
N LEU A 406 -16.15 7.87 -15.20
CA LEU A 406 -15.60 7.58 -16.51
C LEU A 406 -15.19 8.86 -17.22
N ILE A 407 -13.97 8.85 -17.79
CA ILE A 407 -13.41 9.95 -18.56
C ILE A 407 -13.11 9.43 -19.97
N GLY A 408 -13.93 9.84 -20.96
CA GLY A 408 -13.86 9.33 -22.33
C GLY A 408 -14.82 8.16 -22.60
N ASP A 409 -14.68 7.53 -23.77
CA ASP A 409 -15.66 6.58 -24.32
C ASP A 409 -15.16 5.12 -24.38
N GLN A 410 -13.87 4.87 -24.13
CA GLN A 410 -13.26 3.55 -24.31
C GLN A 410 -12.86 2.88 -22.98
N CYS A 411 -13.05 3.57 -21.85
CA CYS A 411 -12.78 3.03 -20.53
C CYS A 411 -13.99 2.30 -19.95
N GLY A 412 -13.75 1.43 -18.97
CA GLY A 412 -14.79 0.65 -18.31
C GLY A 412 -14.72 0.70 -16.79
N ALA A 413 -15.90 0.71 -16.16
CA ALA A 413 -16.04 0.53 -14.71
C ALA A 413 -16.96 -0.65 -14.42
N HIS A 414 -16.58 -1.46 -13.43
CA HIS A 414 -17.33 -2.65 -13.05
C HIS A 414 -17.44 -2.74 -11.52
N THR A 415 -18.62 -3.12 -11.05
CA THR A 415 -18.87 -3.33 -9.61
C THR A 415 -19.35 -4.75 -9.39
N VAL A 416 -18.65 -5.50 -8.52
CA VAL A 416 -18.91 -6.92 -8.24
C VAL A 416 -19.12 -7.09 -6.72
N PRO A 417 -20.33 -6.82 -6.21
CA PRO A 417 -20.63 -7.02 -4.80
C PRO A 417 -20.91 -8.48 -4.49
N TYR A 418 -20.44 -8.94 -3.32
CA TYR A 418 -20.86 -10.20 -2.70
C TYR A 418 -21.30 -9.92 -1.27
N ILE A 419 -22.57 -10.16 -0.96
CA ILE A 419 -23.15 -9.86 0.34
C ILE A 419 -23.82 -11.11 0.88
N GLU A 420 -23.41 -11.55 2.08
CA GLU A 420 -23.99 -12.71 2.75
C GLU A 420 -24.28 -12.43 4.21
N ALA A 421 -25.56 -12.38 4.59
CA ALA A 421 -26.00 -12.19 5.97
C ALA A 421 -26.58 -13.51 6.53
N LYS A 422 -25.83 -14.16 7.44
CA LYS A 422 -26.29 -15.40 8.10
C LYS A 422 -26.95 -15.18 9.48
N ASN A 423 -27.18 -13.91 9.87
CA ASN A 423 -27.86 -13.54 11.10
C ASN A 423 -28.97 -12.55 10.77
N ALA A 424 -30.18 -12.80 11.25
CA ALA A 424 -31.38 -12.02 10.92
C ALA A 424 -31.37 -10.58 11.46
N SER A 425 -30.52 -10.26 12.46
CA SER A 425 -30.38 -8.90 12.99
C SER A 425 -29.37 -8.03 12.23
N THR A 426 -28.80 -8.56 11.15
CA THR A 426 -27.81 -7.86 10.32
C THR A 426 -28.49 -6.80 9.44
N VAL A 427 -27.84 -5.62 9.33
CA VAL A 427 -28.26 -4.55 8.42
C VAL A 427 -27.08 -4.19 7.52
N PHE A 428 -27.20 -4.50 6.23
CA PHE A 428 -26.20 -4.18 5.21
C PHE A 428 -26.80 -3.27 4.15
N GLU A 429 -26.13 -2.15 3.92
CA GLU A 429 -26.49 -1.14 2.93
C GLU A 429 -25.39 -1.10 1.86
N HIS A 430 -25.79 -1.13 0.59
CA HIS A 430 -24.86 -1.07 -0.53
C HIS A 430 -25.42 -0.15 -1.60
N GLU A 431 -24.66 0.90 -1.90
CA GLU A 431 -24.94 1.83 -2.98
C GLU A 431 -23.80 1.78 -4.00
N ALA A 432 -24.13 1.80 -5.28
CA ALA A 432 -23.15 1.88 -6.35
C ALA A 432 -23.65 2.84 -7.43
N SER A 433 -22.77 3.74 -7.86
CA SER A 433 -23.06 4.63 -8.97
C SER A 433 -21.93 4.61 -10.00
N THR A 434 -22.28 4.80 -11.27
CA THR A 434 -21.31 5.01 -12.35
C THR A 434 -21.80 6.20 -13.16
N SER A 435 -20.91 7.19 -13.28
CA SER A 435 -21.19 8.40 -14.06
C SER A 435 -20.06 8.66 -15.06
N LYS A 436 -20.38 9.23 -16.20
CA LYS A 436 -19.41 9.83 -17.10
C LYS A 436 -19.25 11.31 -16.75
N ILE A 437 -18.07 11.85 -16.90
CA ILE A 437 -17.83 13.27 -16.72
C ILE A 437 -18.75 14.07 -17.68
N SER A 438 -19.50 15.02 -17.15
CA SER A 438 -20.49 15.75 -17.93
C SER A 438 -19.80 16.75 -18.87
N GLU A 439 -20.09 16.66 -20.17
CA GLU A 439 -19.62 17.62 -21.18
C GLU A 439 -20.16 19.03 -20.89
N ASP A 440 -21.39 19.14 -20.40
CA ASP A 440 -21.98 20.44 -20.02
C ASP A 440 -21.22 21.06 -18.83
N MET A 441 -20.82 20.25 -17.85
CA MET A 441 -20.02 20.73 -16.72
C MET A 441 -18.63 21.18 -17.16
N LEU A 442 -17.96 20.43 -18.03
CA LEU A 442 -16.68 20.84 -18.61
C LEU A 442 -16.83 22.11 -19.45
N PHE A 443 -17.88 22.20 -20.28
CA PHE A 443 -18.19 23.40 -21.05
C PHE A 443 -18.40 24.61 -20.13
N TYR A 444 -19.18 24.47 -19.07
CA TYR A 444 -19.41 25.53 -18.09
C TYR A 444 -18.14 26.05 -17.42
N CYS A 445 -17.22 25.14 -17.05
CA CYS A 445 -15.91 25.50 -16.50
C CYS A 445 -15.03 26.22 -17.54
N ARG A 446 -15.01 25.73 -18.79
CA ARG A 446 -14.25 26.33 -19.90
C ARG A 446 -14.75 27.73 -20.25
N GLN A 447 -16.07 28.00 -20.17
CA GLN A 447 -16.62 29.34 -20.34
C GLN A 447 -16.13 30.36 -19.30
N ARG A 448 -15.56 29.87 -18.18
CA ARG A 448 -14.93 30.68 -17.12
C ARG A 448 -13.42 30.78 -17.25
N GLY A 449 -12.86 30.37 -18.39
CA GLY A 449 -11.44 30.50 -18.74
C GLY A 449 -10.58 29.32 -18.26
N MET A 450 -11.16 28.24 -17.75
CA MET A 450 -10.40 27.02 -17.40
C MET A 450 -10.06 26.22 -18.66
N SER A 451 -8.89 25.62 -18.71
CA SER A 451 -8.56 24.60 -19.71
C SER A 451 -9.42 23.33 -19.49
N ALA A 452 -9.47 22.45 -20.48
CA ALA A 452 -10.18 21.16 -20.32
C ALA A 452 -9.56 20.32 -19.20
N GLU A 453 -8.25 20.35 -19.06
CA GLU A 453 -7.50 19.62 -18.03
C GLU A 453 -7.78 20.18 -16.63
N GLU A 454 -7.76 21.51 -16.46
CA GLU A 454 -8.10 22.15 -15.18
C GLU A 454 -9.55 21.87 -14.76
N ALA A 455 -10.49 21.90 -15.70
CA ALA A 455 -11.88 21.57 -15.46
C ALA A 455 -12.06 20.11 -15.02
N THR A 456 -11.37 19.19 -15.69
CA THR A 456 -11.37 17.77 -15.34
C THR A 456 -10.77 17.54 -13.96
N ALA A 457 -9.61 18.15 -13.67
CA ALA A 457 -8.97 18.06 -12.36
C ALA A 457 -9.87 18.59 -11.24
N LEU A 458 -10.61 19.67 -11.47
CA LEU A 458 -11.57 20.22 -10.51
C LEU A 458 -12.68 19.21 -10.18
N VAL A 459 -13.29 18.59 -11.21
CA VAL A 459 -14.34 17.59 -11.03
C VAL A 459 -13.82 16.36 -10.29
N VAL A 460 -12.66 15.86 -10.69
CA VAL A 460 -12.00 14.69 -10.07
C VAL A 460 -11.65 14.97 -8.61
N ASN A 461 -11.05 16.11 -8.30
CA ASN A 461 -10.73 16.47 -6.91
C ASN A 461 -11.99 16.56 -6.04
N GLY A 462 -13.11 17.08 -6.57
CA GLY A 462 -14.40 17.05 -5.89
C GLY A 462 -14.91 15.63 -5.63
N PHE A 463 -14.77 14.74 -6.62
CA PHE A 463 -15.23 13.35 -6.54
C PHE A 463 -14.47 12.51 -5.50
N VAL A 464 -13.16 12.74 -5.31
CA VAL A 464 -12.30 11.97 -4.41
C VAL A 464 -12.13 12.59 -3.01
N LYS A 465 -12.68 13.78 -2.78
CA LYS A 465 -12.45 14.59 -1.58
C LYS A 465 -12.63 13.82 -0.27
N ASP A 466 -13.70 13.05 -0.16
CA ASP A 466 -14.05 12.32 1.08
C ASP A 466 -12.99 11.30 1.49
N VAL A 467 -12.31 10.69 0.51
CA VAL A 467 -11.23 9.74 0.75
C VAL A 467 -9.93 10.48 1.08
N LEU A 468 -9.59 11.55 0.35
CA LEU A 468 -8.39 12.32 0.62
C LEU A 468 -8.36 12.91 2.02
N GLN A 469 -9.52 13.27 2.56
CA GLN A 469 -9.65 13.77 3.94
C GLN A 469 -9.30 12.75 5.03
N GLN A 470 -9.19 11.46 4.68
CA GLN A 470 -8.78 10.41 5.62
C GLN A 470 -7.24 10.30 5.72
N LEU A 471 -6.51 10.85 4.76
CA LEU A 471 -5.05 10.90 4.77
C LEU A 471 -4.53 12.03 5.65
N PRO A 472 -3.33 11.89 6.23
CA PRO A 472 -2.56 13.03 6.73
C PRO A 472 -2.38 14.09 5.64
N MET A 473 -2.30 15.36 6.03
CA MET A 473 -2.36 16.48 5.08
C MET A 473 -1.24 16.44 4.03
N GLU A 474 -0.03 16.07 4.43
CA GLU A 474 1.14 15.96 3.56
C GLU A 474 0.90 14.93 2.45
N PHE A 475 0.36 13.78 2.82
CA PHE A 475 0.05 12.68 1.89
C PHE A 475 -1.20 12.94 1.05
N ALA A 476 -2.15 13.71 1.56
CA ALA A 476 -3.30 14.16 0.78
C ALA A 476 -2.86 15.07 -0.38
N VAL A 477 -1.88 15.95 -0.16
CA VAL A 477 -1.29 16.81 -1.20
C VAL A 477 -0.54 15.98 -2.24
N GLU A 478 0.27 15.01 -1.81
CA GLU A 478 0.97 14.08 -2.70
C GLU A 478 -0.04 13.29 -3.55
N ALA A 479 -1.06 12.71 -2.91
CA ALA A 479 -2.11 11.97 -3.60
C ALA A 479 -2.85 12.83 -4.64
N GLN A 480 -3.19 14.07 -4.31
CA GLN A 480 -3.81 15.00 -5.28
C GLN A 480 -2.92 15.24 -6.51
N LYS A 481 -1.62 15.40 -6.30
CA LYS A 481 -0.66 15.59 -7.38
C LYS A 481 -0.57 14.34 -8.27
N LEU A 482 -0.47 13.16 -7.65
CA LEU A 482 -0.45 11.88 -8.37
C LEU A 482 -1.73 11.64 -9.18
N ILE A 483 -2.89 12.00 -8.63
CA ILE A 483 -4.18 11.94 -9.33
C ILE A 483 -4.14 12.79 -10.59
N SER A 484 -3.66 14.03 -10.48
CA SER A 484 -3.56 14.95 -11.63
C SER A 484 -2.61 14.41 -12.71
N ILE A 485 -1.42 13.92 -12.32
CA ILE A 485 -0.43 13.33 -13.23
C ILE A 485 -0.99 12.09 -13.93
N SER A 486 -1.68 11.21 -13.18
CA SER A 486 -2.23 9.95 -13.71
C SER A 486 -3.32 10.18 -14.78
N LEU A 487 -3.97 11.33 -14.74
CA LEU A 487 -5.05 11.71 -15.69
C LEU A 487 -4.60 12.68 -16.78
N GLU A 488 -3.34 13.07 -16.80
CA GLU A 488 -2.79 13.94 -17.83
C GLU A 488 -2.93 13.32 -19.22
N GLY A 489 -3.38 14.11 -20.21
CA GLY A 489 -3.65 13.63 -21.56
C GLY A 489 -4.90 12.74 -21.70
N SER A 490 -5.72 12.56 -20.64
CA SER A 490 -6.96 11.79 -20.71
C SER A 490 -8.15 12.56 -21.30
N VAL A 491 -7.98 13.86 -21.49
CA VAL A 491 -8.99 14.77 -22.03
C VAL A 491 -8.43 15.36 -23.32
N GLY A 492 -8.67 14.69 -24.45
CA GLY A 492 -8.27 15.11 -25.79
C GLY A 492 -9.31 14.72 -26.80
#